data_3164cc048776799bae1573794e4ed6ab
#
_entry.id   3164cc048776799bae1573794e4ed6ab
#
_cell.length_a   1.000
_cell.length_b   1.000
_cell.length_c   1.000
_cell.angle_alpha   90.00
_cell.angle_beta   90.00
_cell.angle_gamma   90.00
#
_symmetry.space_group_name_H-M   'P 1'
#
loop_
_entity.id
_entity.type
_entity.pdbx_description
1 polymer ?
#
loop_
_entity_poly.entity_id
_entity_poly.type
_entity_poly.pdbx_seq_one_letter_code
_entity_poly.pdbx_strand_id
1 'polypeptide(L)'
;GIILNGGPNRVVDGVAIDASAAVYESGLPLMAVDHVGKVPQALPAWPEEEKARMDALSGFVFDQCHAERNWNMENFIADQIALIRQQVGDKKVLLALSGGVDSSVVAALLIKAIGDQLTCVHVNHGLLRKGEPEQVVEVFQKQLGANLVYVDASERFLTKLAGVADPEQKRKIIDAEFIRVFEEEARKLEGIEFLAQGTIYPDIVESGTKTAKMVKSHHNVGGLPEDMQFQLVEPLKMLFKDEVRACGVALGLPENMVYRQPF
;
A
#
# COMPACT_ATOMS: atom_id res chain seq x y z
N GLY A 1 -17.41 -2.09 -16.51
CA GLY A 1 -18.19 -0.92 -16.91
C GLY A 1 -17.52 0.40 -16.61
N ILE A 2 -18.06 1.47 -17.11
CA ILE A 2 -17.56 2.83 -16.93
C ILE A 2 -18.71 3.71 -16.41
N ILE A 3 -18.44 4.51 -15.37
CA ILE A 3 -19.39 5.52 -14.89
C ILE A 3 -18.85 6.90 -15.27
N LEU A 4 -19.62 7.64 -16.08
CA LEU A 4 -19.35 9.01 -16.45
C LEU A 4 -20.04 9.92 -15.41
N ASN A 5 -19.24 10.47 -14.49
CA ASN A 5 -19.73 11.33 -13.45
C ASN A 5 -19.48 12.80 -13.83
N GLY A 6 -20.57 13.55 -14.02
CA GLY A 6 -20.52 14.99 -14.21
C GLY A 6 -20.18 15.72 -12.92
N GLY A 7 -19.98 17.01 -13.05
CA GLY A 7 -19.64 17.87 -11.92
C GLY A 7 -19.80 19.36 -12.25
N PRO A 8 -19.45 20.25 -11.32
CA PRO A 8 -19.61 21.71 -11.48
C PRO A 8 -18.87 22.27 -12.70
N ASN A 9 -17.84 21.57 -13.17
CA ASN A 9 -17.00 21.99 -14.32
C ASN A 9 -17.39 21.29 -15.62
N ARG A 10 -18.63 20.80 -15.74
CA ARG A 10 -19.13 20.14 -16.96
C ARG A 10 -19.19 21.03 -18.19
N VAL A 11 -19.07 22.34 -18.01
CA VAL A 11 -19.03 23.33 -19.09
C VAL A 11 -17.81 24.23 -18.85
N VAL A 12 -16.90 24.28 -19.82
CA VAL A 12 -15.74 25.17 -19.82
C VAL A 12 -15.85 26.08 -21.05
N ASP A 13 -15.79 27.39 -20.85
CA ASP A 13 -15.91 28.41 -21.91
C ASP A 13 -17.18 28.25 -22.78
N GLY A 14 -18.29 27.82 -22.14
CA GLY A 14 -19.58 27.59 -22.84
C GLY A 14 -19.67 26.28 -23.61
N VAL A 15 -18.63 25.45 -23.59
CA VAL A 15 -18.59 24.14 -24.23
C VAL A 15 -18.76 23.05 -23.19
N ALA A 16 -19.71 22.13 -23.40
CA ALA A 16 -19.88 20.96 -22.56
C ALA A 16 -18.68 20.02 -22.71
N ILE A 17 -18.12 19.60 -21.56
CA ILE A 17 -17.05 18.60 -21.53
C ILE A 17 -17.70 17.22 -21.64
N ASP A 18 -17.32 16.48 -22.66
CA ASP A 18 -17.76 15.11 -22.91
C ASP A 18 -16.58 14.15 -22.80
N ALA A 19 -16.87 12.86 -22.61
CA ALA A 19 -15.86 11.81 -22.67
C ALA A 19 -15.34 11.63 -24.10
N SER A 20 -14.13 11.09 -24.24
CA SER A 20 -13.60 10.79 -25.58
C SER A 20 -14.44 9.72 -26.30
N ALA A 21 -14.45 9.75 -27.63
CA ALA A 21 -15.16 8.75 -28.44
C ALA A 21 -14.79 7.31 -28.07
N ALA A 22 -13.54 7.06 -27.71
CA ALA A 22 -13.05 5.75 -27.30
C ALA A 22 -13.81 5.16 -26.08
N VAL A 23 -14.36 6.00 -25.21
CA VAL A 23 -15.18 5.55 -24.08
C VAL A 23 -16.50 4.96 -24.59
N TYR A 24 -17.15 5.67 -25.51
CA TYR A 24 -18.43 5.23 -26.10
C TYR A 24 -18.28 4.03 -27.02
N GLU A 25 -17.13 3.88 -27.66
CA GLU A 25 -16.78 2.78 -28.57
C GLU A 25 -16.17 1.57 -27.83
N SER A 26 -15.97 1.66 -26.51
CA SER A 26 -15.31 0.60 -25.71
C SER A 26 -16.06 -0.74 -25.69
N GLY A 27 -17.36 -0.74 -26.01
CA GLY A 27 -18.21 -1.93 -25.86
C GLY A 27 -18.53 -2.31 -24.39
N LEU A 28 -18.06 -1.53 -23.44
CA LEU A 28 -18.32 -1.76 -22.02
C LEU A 28 -19.68 -1.17 -21.61
N PRO A 29 -20.36 -1.71 -20.59
CA PRO A 29 -21.52 -1.07 -19.98
C PRO A 29 -21.20 0.37 -19.52
N LEU A 30 -22.03 1.32 -19.90
CA LEU A 30 -21.87 2.73 -19.55
C LEU A 30 -23.05 3.23 -18.73
N MET A 31 -22.75 3.92 -17.63
CA MET A 31 -23.70 4.69 -16.82
C MET A 31 -23.24 6.15 -16.79
N ALA A 32 -24.18 7.08 -16.91
CA ALA A 32 -23.90 8.51 -16.73
C ALA A 32 -24.69 9.08 -15.57
N VAL A 33 -24.06 9.98 -14.82
CA VAL A 33 -24.70 10.72 -13.73
C VAL A 33 -24.30 12.18 -13.87
N ASP A 34 -25.29 13.07 -13.99
CA ASP A 34 -25.06 14.51 -14.24
C ASP A 34 -24.05 14.77 -15.37
N HIS A 35 -24.13 13.99 -16.44
CA HIS A 35 -23.20 14.05 -17.57
C HIS A 35 -23.95 14.32 -18.87
N VAL A 36 -23.31 15.02 -19.80
CA VAL A 36 -23.91 15.42 -21.08
C VAL A 36 -23.98 14.28 -22.12
N GLY A 37 -23.14 13.26 -21.96
CA GLY A 37 -23.07 12.12 -22.88
C GLY A 37 -24.36 11.31 -22.92
N LYS A 38 -24.74 10.86 -24.11
CA LYS A 38 -25.91 10.01 -24.31
C LYS A 38 -25.54 8.54 -24.11
N VAL A 39 -25.89 8.01 -22.96
CA VAL A 39 -25.70 6.59 -22.60
C VAL A 39 -27.03 5.93 -22.28
N PRO A 40 -27.16 4.60 -22.42
CA PRO A 40 -28.42 3.88 -22.14
C PRO A 40 -28.95 4.09 -20.74
N GLN A 41 -28.06 4.16 -19.74
CA GLN A 41 -28.40 4.46 -18.36
C GLN A 41 -27.87 5.84 -17.95
N ALA A 42 -28.75 6.83 -17.89
CA ALA A 42 -28.42 8.18 -17.50
C ALA A 42 -29.29 8.63 -16.33
N LEU A 43 -28.63 9.16 -15.29
CA LEU A 43 -29.29 9.79 -14.15
C LEU A 43 -28.99 11.30 -14.20
N PRO A 44 -30.01 12.16 -13.96
CA PRO A 44 -29.80 13.62 -13.95
C PRO A 44 -28.91 14.07 -12.80
N ALA A 45 -28.90 13.32 -11.70
CA ALA A 45 -28.04 13.51 -10.54
C ALA A 45 -27.99 12.19 -9.73
N TRP A 46 -27.04 12.08 -8.83
CA TRP A 46 -27.05 11.02 -7.85
C TRP A 46 -28.28 11.15 -6.94
N PRO A 47 -29.01 10.07 -6.66
CA PRO A 47 -30.11 10.09 -5.69
C PRO A 47 -29.62 10.60 -4.33
N GLU A 48 -30.39 11.46 -3.69
CA GLU A 48 -30.09 11.97 -2.35
C GLU A 48 -30.21 10.86 -1.29
N GLU A 49 -31.19 9.99 -1.44
CA GLU A 49 -31.35 8.85 -0.56
C GLU A 49 -30.28 7.81 -0.82
N GLU A 50 -29.55 7.44 0.25
CA GLU A 50 -28.44 6.48 0.19
C GLU A 50 -28.87 5.14 -0.40
N LYS A 51 -30.04 4.62 0.00
CA LYS A 51 -30.57 3.37 -0.52
C LYS A 51 -30.78 3.41 -2.04
N ALA A 52 -31.42 4.47 -2.53
CA ALA A 52 -31.65 4.63 -3.98
C ALA A 52 -30.33 4.74 -4.77
N ARG A 53 -29.34 5.40 -4.19
CA ARG A 53 -27.98 5.47 -4.78
C ARG A 53 -27.32 4.11 -4.81
N MET A 54 -27.37 3.35 -3.73
CA MET A 54 -26.83 2.00 -3.66
C MET A 54 -27.56 1.02 -4.60
N ASP A 55 -28.86 1.14 -4.75
CA ASP A 55 -29.64 0.32 -5.68
C ASP A 55 -29.24 0.62 -7.14
N ALA A 56 -29.07 1.90 -7.51
CA ALA A 56 -28.62 2.29 -8.84
C ALA A 56 -27.20 1.77 -9.14
N LEU A 57 -26.26 1.89 -8.20
CA LEU A 57 -24.90 1.35 -8.33
C LEU A 57 -24.91 -0.17 -8.42
N SER A 58 -25.68 -0.84 -7.56
CA SER A 58 -25.79 -2.31 -7.56
C SER A 58 -26.36 -2.83 -8.87
N GLY A 59 -27.41 -2.22 -9.40
CA GLY A 59 -27.98 -2.58 -10.69
C GLY A 59 -26.97 -2.40 -11.84
N PHE A 60 -26.21 -1.31 -11.83
CA PHE A 60 -25.17 -1.11 -12.83
C PHE A 60 -24.03 -2.14 -12.71
N VAL A 61 -23.49 -2.32 -11.50
CA VAL A 61 -22.32 -3.18 -11.26
C VAL A 61 -22.65 -4.66 -11.46
N PHE A 62 -23.78 -5.13 -10.89
CA PHE A 62 -24.07 -6.57 -10.89
C PHE A 62 -24.94 -7.01 -12.06
N ASP A 63 -25.96 -6.21 -12.45
CA ASP A 63 -26.90 -6.63 -13.48
C ASP A 63 -26.42 -6.27 -14.90
N GLN A 64 -25.68 -5.15 -15.05
CA GLN A 64 -25.19 -4.72 -16.37
C GLN A 64 -23.72 -5.08 -16.62
N CYS A 65 -22.84 -4.87 -15.62
CA CYS A 65 -21.43 -5.23 -15.74
C CYS A 65 -21.16 -6.71 -15.44
N HIS A 66 -22.16 -7.44 -14.89
CA HIS A 66 -22.04 -8.84 -14.49
C HIS A 66 -20.85 -9.09 -13.53
N ALA A 67 -20.57 -8.11 -12.66
CA ALA A 67 -19.52 -8.25 -11.67
C ALA A 67 -19.92 -9.30 -10.61
N GLU A 68 -18.97 -10.11 -10.22
CA GLU A 68 -19.19 -11.10 -9.16
C GLU A 68 -18.99 -10.48 -7.77
N ARG A 69 -19.74 -10.96 -6.77
CA ARG A 69 -19.62 -10.54 -5.37
C ARG A 69 -18.55 -11.37 -4.65
N ASN A 70 -17.34 -11.39 -5.19
CA ASN A 70 -16.23 -12.21 -4.70
C ASN A 70 -15.18 -11.42 -3.93
N TRP A 71 -15.33 -10.08 -3.80
CA TRP A 71 -14.42 -9.24 -3.03
C TRP A 71 -14.65 -9.40 -1.53
N ASN A 72 -13.74 -10.10 -0.86
CA ASN A 72 -13.62 -10.20 0.58
C ASN A 72 -12.15 -10.44 0.94
N MET A 73 -11.78 -10.25 2.22
CA MET A 73 -10.39 -10.35 2.65
C MET A 73 -9.83 -11.77 2.55
N GLU A 74 -10.65 -12.80 2.71
CA GLU A 74 -10.20 -14.19 2.58
C GLU A 74 -9.78 -14.49 1.14
N ASN A 75 -10.61 -14.11 0.17
CA ASN A 75 -10.30 -14.27 -1.26
C ASN A 75 -9.09 -13.42 -1.65
N PHE A 76 -9.06 -12.15 -1.21
CA PHE A 76 -7.90 -11.28 -1.45
C PHE A 76 -6.61 -11.91 -0.94
N ILE A 77 -6.58 -12.41 0.30
CA ILE A 77 -5.39 -13.06 0.88
C ILE A 77 -4.99 -14.30 0.07
N ALA A 78 -5.95 -15.13 -0.33
CA ALA A 78 -5.69 -16.32 -1.12
C ALA A 78 -5.09 -15.97 -2.49
N ASP A 79 -5.67 -14.99 -3.18
CA ASP A 79 -5.20 -14.50 -4.48
C ASP A 79 -3.80 -13.89 -4.38
N GLN A 80 -3.55 -13.05 -3.35
CA GLN A 80 -2.24 -12.45 -3.14
C GLN A 80 -1.17 -13.49 -2.82
N ILE A 81 -1.48 -14.50 -2.02
CA ILE A 81 -0.55 -15.61 -1.75
C ILE A 81 -0.18 -16.32 -3.04
N ALA A 82 -1.14 -16.59 -3.92
CA ALA A 82 -0.88 -17.23 -5.22
C ALA A 82 0.00 -16.35 -6.12
N LEU A 83 -0.31 -15.04 -6.22
CA LEU A 83 0.46 -14.08 -6.99
C LEU A 83 1.89 -13.92 -6.47
N ILE A 84 2.07 -13.80 -5.16
CA ILE A 84 3.40 -13.69 -4.54
C ILE A 84 4.23 -14.93 -4.85
N ARG A 85 3.66 -16.13 -4.69
CA ARG A 85 4.36 -17.39 -5.00
C ARG A 85 4.76 -17.48 -6.47
N GLN A 86 3.89 -17.04 -7.37
CA GLN A 86 4.18 -17.00 -8.80
C GLN A 86 5.29 -16.00 -9.13
N GLN A 87 5.25 -14.81 -8.51
CA GLN A 87 6.22 -13.75 -8.77
C GLN A 87 7.61 -14.09 -8.20
N VAL A 88 7.65 -14.57 -6.97
CA VAL A 88 8.89 -14.80 -6.22
C VAL A 88 9.56 -16.13 -6.62
N GLY A 89 8.77 -17.17 -6.90
CA GLY A 89 9.30 -18.50 -7.18
C GLY A 89 10.13 -19.05 -6.03
N ASP A 90 11.38 -19.42 -6.31
CA ASP A 90 12.35 -19.97 -5.33
C ASP A 90 13.30 -18.90 -4.74
N LYS A 91 13.08 -17.63 -5.08
CA LYS A 91 13.96 -16.52 -4.71
C LYS A 91 13.67 -15.99 -3.31
N LYS A 92 14.62 -15.21 -2.78
CA LYS A 92 14.50 -14.59 -1.46
C LYS A 92 13.99 -13.16 -1.55
N VAL A 93 13.22 -12.78 -0.55
CA VAL A 93 12.59 -11.46 -0.40
C VAL A 93 13.11 -10.78 0.85
N LEU A 94 13.46 -9.50 0.74
CA LEU A 94 13.81 -8.64 1.86
C LEU A 94 12.65 -7.68 2.15
N LEU A 95 12.37 -7.44 3.42
CA LEU A 95 11.38 -6.47 3.87
C LEU A 95 11.94 -5.60 4.99
N ALA A 96 11.89 -4.28 4.82
CA ALA A 96 12.07 -3.35 5.92
C ALA A 96 10.80 -3.31 6.78
N LEU A 97 10.86 -3.95 7.96
CA LEU A 97 9.73 -4.06 8.87
C LEU A 97 9.76 -2.89 9.86
N SER A 98 9.08 -1.79 9.55
CA SER A 98 9.06 -0.59 10.40
C SER A 98 8.26 -0.77 11.70
N GLY A 99 7.36 -1.75 11.76
CA GLY A 99 6.40 -1.92 12.85
C GLY A 99 5.09 -1.13 12.64
N GLY A 100 4.98 -0.33 11.58
CA GLY A 100 3.72 0.28 11.14
C GLY A 100 2.77 -0.78 10.55
N VAL A 101 1.48 -0.46 10.46
CA VAL A 101 0.45 -1.42 10.02
C VAL A 101 0.74 -1.99 8.63
N ASP A 102 1.14 -1.17 7.66
CA ASP A 102 1.33 -1.62 6.28
C ASP A 102 2.47 -2.64 6.18
N SER A 103 3.66 -2.32 6.70
CA SER A 103 4.78 -3.26 6.71
C SER A 103 4.49 -4.53 7.51
N SER A 104 3.68 -4.42 8.57
CA SER A 104 3.26 -5.57 9.38
C SER A 104 2.32 -6.49 8.60
N VAL A 105 1.37 -5.95 7.86
CA VAL A 105 0.45 -6.73 7.02
C VAL A 105 1.21 -7.38 5.85
N VAL A 106 2.14 -6.65 5.20
CA VAL A 106 3.03 -7.22 4.18
C VAL A 106 3.83 -8.38 4.75
N ALA A 107 4.44 -8.22 5.93
CA ALA A 107 5.20 -9.29 6.58
C ALA A 107 4.35 -10.54 6.82
N ALA A 108 3.17 -10.37 7.44
CA ALA A 108 2.27 -11.49 7.75
C ALA A 108 1.81 -12.23 6.47
N LEU A 109 1.50 -11.48 5.41
CA LEU A 109 1.11 -12.03 4.12
C LEU A 109 2.25 -12.81 3.46
N LEU A 110 3.45 -12.24 3.44
CA LEU A 110 4.65 -12.89 2.88
C LEU A 110 5.08 -14.13 3.67
N ILE A 111 5.03 -14.08 5.01
CA ILE A 111 5.28 -15.27 5.84
C ILE A 111 4.36 -16.41 5.44
N LYS A 112 3.07 -16.12 5.25
CA LYS A 112 2.07 -17.11 4.84
C LYS A 112 2.26 -17.60 3.40
N ALA A 113 2.78 -16.75 2.51
CA ALA A 113 3.01 -17.08 1.11
C ALA A 113 4.29 -17.88 0.88
N ILE A 114 5.43 -17.41 1.42
CA ILE A 114 6.78 -17.87 1.07
C ILE A 114 7.65 -18.27 2.28
N GLY A 115 7.17 -18.11 3.50
CA GLY A 115 7.84 -18.60 4.72
C GLY A 115 9.30 -18.15 4.84
N ASP A 116 10.22 -19.10 4.89
CA ASP A 116 11.67 -18.88 5.11
C ASP A 116 12.39 -18.11 3.99
N GLN A 117 11.75 -17.93 2.82
CA GLN A 117 12.29 -17.10 1.76
C GLN A 117 12.24 -15.60 2.10
N LEU A 118 11.43 -15.22 3.10
CA LEU A 118 11.34 -13.84 3.59
C LEU A 118 12.36 -13.59 4.69
N THR A 119 13.15 -12.52 4.55
CA THR A 119 13.94 -11.92 5.63
C THR A 119 13.38 -10.55 5.95
N CYS A 120 12.98 -10.34 7.20
CA CYS A 120 12.54 -9.05 7.71
C CYS A 120 13.70 -8.37 8.45
N VAL A 121 13.94 -7.10 8.18
CA VAL A 121 14.90 -6.26 8.92
C VAL A 121 14.12 -5.21 9.71
N HIS A 122 14.23 -5.23 11.03
CA HIS A 122 13.65 -4.23 11.92
C HIS A 122 14.76 -3.41 12.56
N VAL A 123 14.75 -2.10 12.31
CA VAL A 123 15.74 -1.15 12.85
C VAL A 123 15.11 -0.38 14.01
N ASN A 124 15.64 -0.59 15.22
CA ASN A 124 15.35 0.29 16.34
C ASN A 124 16.26 1.51 16.25
N HIS A 125 15.68 2.64 15.90
CA HIS A 125 16.40 3.93 15.79
C HIS A 125 16.31 4.79 17.07
N GLY A 126 15.77 4.25 18.16
CA GLY A 126 15.65 4.94 19.44
C GLY A 126 14.54 5.99 19.53
N LEU A 127 13.74 6.16 18.46
CA LEU A 127 12.62 7.12 18.39
C LEU A 127 11.25 6.42 18.30
N LEU A 128 11.24 5.08 18.38
CA LEU A 128 10.03 4.28 18.44
C LEU A 128 9.32 4.50 19.79
N ARG A 129 8.02 4.28 19.81
CA ARG A 129 7.26 4.34 21.07
C ARG A 129 7.71 3.24 22.03
N LYS A 130 7.51 3.47 23.32
CA LYS A 130 7.85 2.50 24.36
C LYS A 130 7.18 1.16 24.09
N GLY A 131 7.98 0.09 24.02
CA GLY A 131 7.52 -1.28 23.81
C GLY A 131 7.25 -1.67 22.35
N GLU A 132 7.40 -0.78 21.38
CA GLU A 132 7.18 -1.12 19.96
C GLU A 132 8.24 -2.08 19.41
N PRO A 133 9.56 -1.88 19.65
CA PRO A 133 10.56 -2.83 19.17
C PRO A 133 10.35 -4.22 19.74
N GLU A 134 10.06 -4.32 21.03
CA GLU A 134 9.81 -5.60 21.72
C GLU A 134 8.57 -6.28 21.17
N GLN A 135 7.52 -5.52 20.87
CA GLN A 135 6.29 -6.06 20.27
C GLN A 135 6.54 -6.62 18.87
N VAL A 136 7.35 -5.93 18.05
CA VAL A 136 7.71 -6.45 16.70
C VAL A 136 8.45 -7.78 16.82
N VAL A 137 9.43 -7.88 17.71
CA VAL A 137 10.15 -9.14 17.96
C VAL A 137 9.20 -10.23 18.46
N GLU A 138 8.34 -9.92 19.43
CA GLU A 138 7.39 -10.88 19.99
C GLU A 138 6.45 -11.42 18.92
N VAL A 139 5.82 -10.55 18.13
CA VAL A 139 4.83 -10.96 17.13
C VAL A 139 5.51 -11.67 15.95
N PHE A 140 6.51 -11.06 15.34
CA PHE A 140 7.05 -11.58 14.09
C PHE A 140 8.04 -12.71 14.29
N GLN A 141 8.95 -12.62 15.24
CA GLN A 141 9.94 -13.67 15.45
C GLN A 141 9.38 -14.84 16.24
N LYS A 142 8.69 -14.58 17.37
CA LYS A 142 8.28 -15.67 18.26
C LYS A 142 6.92 -16.27 17.90
N GLN A 143 5.91 -15.45 17.54
CA GLN A 143 4.58 -15.95 17.26
C GLN A 143 4.43 -16.39 15.79
N LEU A 144 4.93 -15.61 14.84
CA LEU A 144 4.82 -15.91 13.41
C LEU A 144 6.03 -16.66 12.83
N GLY A 145 7.11 -16.83 13.59
CA GLY A 145 8.30 -17.57 13.17
C GLY A 145 9.07 -16.94 12.00
N ALA A 146 8.97 -15.61 11.84
CA ALA A 146 9.68 -14.89 10.79
C ALA A 146 11.19 -14.95 10.97
N ASN A 147 11.93 -15.02 9.86
CA ASN A 147 13.37 -14.74 9.85
C ASN A 147 13.56 -13.23 10.04
N LEU A 148 13.70 -12.80 11.29
CA LEU A 148 13.79 -11.39 11.70
C LEU A 148 15.22 -11.04 12.10
N VAL A 149 15.82 -10.11 11.37
CA VAL A 149 17.06 -9.41 11.74
C VAL A 149 16.68 -8.16 12.53
N TYR A 150 16.93 -8.17 13.82
CA TYR A 150 16.73 -7.02 14.70
C TYR A 150 18.03 -6.25 14.85
N VAL A 151 17.99 -4.94 14.54
CA VAL A 151 19.15 -4.05 14.61
C VAL A 151 18.88 -2.93 15.62
N ASP A 152 19.60 -2.91 16.72
CA ASP A 152 19.59 -1.75 17.61
C ASP A 152 20.63 -0.73 17.12
N ALA A 153 20.13 0.31 16.47
CA ALA A 153 20.92 1.44 15.98
C ALA A 153 20.64 2.74 16.77
N SER A 154 19.98 2.63 17.92
CA SER A 154 19.49 3.78 18.70
C SER A 154 20.59 4.79 19.01
N GLU A 155 21.76 4.36 19.49
CA GLU A 155 22.88 5.25 19.77
C GLU A 155 23.37 5.99 18.51
N ARG A 156 23.43 5.29 17.39
CA ARG A 156 23.85 5.83 16.08
C ARG A 156 22.94 6.96 15.61
N PHE A 157 21.61 6.76 15.69
CA PHE A 157 20.64 7.78 15.32
C PHE A 157 20.64 8.96 16.30
N LEU A 158 20.60 8.70 17.62
CA LEU A 158 20.56 9.74 18.62
C LEU A 158 21.82 10.62 18.60
N THR A 159 22.99 10.04 18.36
CA THR A 159 24.24 10.79 18.20
C THR A 159 24.17 11.77 17.01
N LYS A 160 23.61 11.34 15.87
CA LYS A 160 23.48 12.20 14.68
C LYS A 160 22.41 13.29 14.85
N LEU A 161 21.42 13.06 15.68
CA LEU A 161 20.35 14.02 15.98
C LEU A 161 20.72 15.01 17.10
N ALA A 162 21.82 14.79 17.82
CA ALA A 162 22.26 15.65 18.90
C ALA A 162 22.47 17.09 18.42
N GLY A 163 21.80 18.04 19.08
CA GLY A 163 21.87 19.47 18.75
C GLY A 163 21.07 19.91 17.52
N VAL A 164 20.42 18.99 16.79
CA VAL A 164 19.56 19.33 15.66
C VAL A 164 18.18 19.73 16.18
N ALA A 165 17.80 21.00 16.00
CA ALA A 165 16.48 21.51 16.42
C ALA A 165 15.45 21.48 15.29
N ASP A 166 15.87 21.75 14.05
CA ASP A 166 14.97 21.83 12.88
C ASP A 166 14.33 20.49 12.56
N PRO A 167 12.97 20.41 12.50
CA PRO A 167 12.26 19.16 12.23
C PRO A 167 12.58 18.54 10.85
N GLU A 168 12.75 19.38 9.82
CA GLU A 168 13.03 18.90 8.47
C GLU A 168 14.45 18.31 8.37
N GLN A 169 15.43 18.92 9.06
CA GLN A 169 16.77 18.35 9.16
C GLN A 169 16.76 17.02 9.92
N LYS A 170 16.00 16.94 11.04
CA LYS A 170 15.84 15.67 11.76
C LYS A 170 15.32 14.58 10.84
N ARG A 171 14.26 14.84 10.08
CA ARG A 171 13.67 13.88 9.16
C ARG A 171 14.70 13.40 8.13
N LYS A 172 15.42 14.32 7.48
CA LYS A 172 16.46 13.97 6.49
C LYS A 172 17.57 13.11 7.08
N ILE A 173 17.98 13.39 8.31
CA ILE A 173 19.00 12.60 9.01
C ILE A 173 18.48 11.19 9.30
N ILE A 174 17.25 11.07 9.80
CA ILE A 174 16.63 9.78 10.10
C ILE A 174 16.50 8.95 8.82
N ASP A 175 15.95 9.52 7.76
CA ASP A 175 15.77 8.83 6.48
C ASP A 175 17.10 8.34 5.89
N ALA A 176 18.10 9.23 5.83
CA ALA A 176 19.42 8.88 5.30
C ALA A 176 20.13 7.81 6.13
N GLU A 177 19.98 7.85 7.45
CA GLU A 177 20.63 6.88 8.32
C GLU A 177 19.92 5.53 8.31
N PHE A 178 18.59 5.54 8.21
CA PHE A 178 17.80 4.32 8.06
C PHE A 178 18.22 3.55 6.79
N ILE A 179 18.35 4.25 5.66
CA ILE A 179 18.78 3.66 4.40
C ILE A 179 20.18 3.01 4.56
N ARG A 180 21.13 3.70 5.21
CA ARG A 180 22.48 3.15 5.42
C ARG A 180 22.47 1.90 6.29
N VAL A 181 21.75 1.92 7.40
CA VAL A 181 21.63 0.74 8.30
C VAL A 181 20.97 -0.41 7.55
N PHE A 182 19.91 -0.14 6.80
CA PHE A 182 19.20 -1.15 6.03
C PHE A 182 20.10 -1.74 4.92
N GLU A 183 20.85 -0.89 4.21
CA GLU A 183 21.84 -1.31 3.20
C GLU A 183 22.94 -2.20 3.81
N GLU A 184 23.51 -1.80 4.96
CA GLU A 184 24.52 -2.57 5.68
C GLU A 184 24.02 -3.98 6.02
N GLU A 185 22.76 -4.11 6.46
CA GLU A 185 22.14 -5.41 6.76
C GLU A 185 21.83 -6.20 5.48
N ALA A 186 21.27 -5.52 4.46
CA ALA A 186 20.96 -6.16 3.18
C ALA A 186 22.21 -6.76 2.50
N ARG A 187 23.36 -6.09 2.59
CA ARG A 187 24.63 -6.59 2.04
C ARG A 187 25.19 -7.83 2.73
N LYS A 188 24.76 -8.12 3.96
CA LYS A 188 25.13 -9.35 4.68
C LYS A 188 24.31 -10.57 4.23
N LEU A 189 23.21 -10.32 3.51
CA LEU A 189 22.29 -11.35 3.08
C LEU A 189 22.57 -11.77 1.64
N GLU A 190 22.68 -13.07 1.39
CA GLU A 190 22.96 -13.61 0.08
C GLU A 190 21.67 -14.07 -0.64
N GLY A 191 21.63 -13.87 -1.95
CA GLY A 191 20.56 -14.36 -2.81
C GLY A 191 19.24 -13.62 -2.71
N ILE A 192 19.23 -12.38 -2.21
CA ILE A 192 18.05 -11.51 -2.22
C ILE A 192 17.86 -10.94 -3.62
N GLU A 193 16.70 -11.20 -4.23
CA GLU A 193 16.35 -10.66 -5.55
C GLU A 193 15.14 -9.73 -5.48
N PHE A 194 14.34 -9.79 -4.42
CA PHE A 194 13.13 -9.01 -4.25
C PHE A 194 13.16 -8.15 -2.99
N LEU A 195 12.59 -6.94 -3.12
CA LEU A 195 12.29 -6.04 -2.00
C LEU A 195 10.77 -5.90 -1.87
N ALA A 196 10.25 -6.23 -0.71
CA ALA A 196 8.83 -6.02 -0.41
C ALA A 196 8.58 -4.62 0.15
N GLN A 197 7.47 -4.01 -0.28
CA GLN A 197 7.06 -2.69 0.15
C GLN A 197 5.57 -2.65 0.51
N GLY A 198 5.25 -1.82 1.50
CA GLY A 198 3.88 -1.60 1.97
C GLY A 198 3.14 -0.49 1.21
N THR A 199 3.38 -0.34 -0.09
CA THR A 199 2.65 0.60 -0.96
C THR A 199 1.16 0.26 -0.94
N ILE A 200 0.32 1.26 -0.72
CA ILE A 200 -1.15 1.14 -0.75
C ILE A 200 -1.74 1.97 -1.91
N TYR A 201 -3.02 1.77 -2.22
CA TYR A 201 -3.65 2.41 -3.38
C TYR A 201 -3.58 3.96 -3.35
N PRO A 202 -3.80 4.66 -2.22
CA PRO A 202 -3.61 6.11 -2.14
C PRO A 202 -2.20 6.58 -2.56
N ASP A 203 -1.14 5.84 -2.21
CA ASP A 203 0.23 6.20 -2.59
C ASP A 203 0.41 6.21 -4.12
N ILE A 204 -0.29 5.30 -4.83
CA ILE A 204 -0.25 5.23 -6.30
C ILE A 204 -0.98 6.41 -6.92
N VAL A 205 -2.18 6.74 -6.43
CA VAL A 205 -3.00 7.84 -6.94
C VAL A 205 -2.31 9.18 -6.73
N GLU A 206 -1.77 9.41 -5.53
CA GLU A 206 -1.05 10.62 -5.19
C GLU A 206 0.26 10.76 -5.99
N SER A 207 0.92 9.65 -6.30
CA SER A 207 2.16 9.63 -7.10
C SER A 207 1.98 10.10 -8.56
N GLY A 208 0.77 10.14 -9.08
CA GLY A 208 0.45 10.60 -10.44
C GLY A 208 0.60 12.11 -10.65
N THR A 209 0.72 12.91 -9.60
CA THR A 209 0.88 14.37 -9.67
C THR A 209 2.36 14.75 -9.69
N LYS A 210 2.70 15.90 -10.32
CA LYS A 210 4.10 16.40 -10.39
C LYS A 210 4.72 16.63 -9.01
N THR A 211 3.91 16.84 -7.99
CA THR A 211 4.31 17.01 -6.58
C THR A 211 4.64 15.68 -5.91
N ALA A 212 4.11 14.58 -6.40
CA ALA A 212 4.23 13.24 -5.83
C ALA A 212 5.60 12.57 -6.06
N LYS A 213 6.42 13.07 -6.99
CA LYS A 213 7.83 12.62 -7.09
C LYS A 213 8.62 12.90 -5.81
N MET A 214 8.21 13.91 -5.02
CA MET A 214 8.82 14.23 -3.73
C MET A 214 8.30 13.35 -2.58
N VAL A 215 7.04 12.91 -2.63
CA VAL A 215 6.42 12.06 -1.59
C VAL A 215 6.93 10.61 -1.67
N LYS A 216 7.22 10.13 -2.89
CA LYS A 216 7.78 8.77 -3.10
C LYS A 216 9.13 8.51 -2.43
N SER A 217 9.91 9.54 -2.11
CA SER A 217 11.20 9.37 -1.45
C SER A 217 11.10 8.96 0.03
N HIS A 218 9.92 9.13 0.66
CA HIS A 218 9.75 8.95 2.10
C HIS A 218 9.18 7.59 2.52
N HIS A 219 8.51 6.87 1.61
CA HIS A 219 7.93 5.57 1.87
C HIS A 219 8.66 4.41 1.21
N ASN A 220 9.61 4.69 0.34
CA ASN A 220 10.36 3.70 -0.39
C ASN A 220 11.82 3.68 0.06
N VAL A 221 12.37 2.50 0.26
CA VAL A 221 13.82 2.25 0.32
C VAL A 221 14.48 2.59 -1.03
N GLY A 222 13.96 3.61 -1.71
CA GLY A 222 14.40 4.13 -3.02
C GLY A 222 15.70 4.91 -2.99
N GLY A 223 16.39 4.92 -1.84
CA GLY A 223 17.76 5.45 -1.70
C GLY A 223 18.82 4.36 -1.64
N LEU A 224 18.46 3.09 -1.91
CA LEU A 224 19.46 2.03 -2.02
C LEU A 224 20.38 2.30 -3.22
N PRO A 225 21.67 1.96 -3.12
CA PRO A 225 22.64 2.12 -4.20
C PRO A 225 22.23 1.42 -5.50
N GLU A 226 22.64 1.98 -6.64
CA GLU A 226 22.31 1.45 -7.98
C GLU A 226 22.80 0.01 -8.21
N ASP A 227 23.78 -0.44 -7.45
CA ASP A 227 24.29 -1.82 -7.48
C ASP A 227 23.38 -2.82 -6.75
N MET A 228 22.42 -2.35 -5.96
CA MET A 228 21.39 -3.16 -5.29
C MET A 228 20.07 -3.08 -6.06
N GLN A 229 19.97 -3.80 -7.17
CA GLN A 229 18.79 -3.85 -8.00
C GLN A 229 17.85 -4.96 -7.52
N PHE A 230 16.77 -4.59 -6.83
CA PHE A 230 15.72 -5.51 -6.43
C PHE A 230 14.47 -5.35 -7.31
N GLN A 231 13.80 -6.46 -7.57
CA GLN A 231 12.43 -6.43 -8.06
C GLN A 231 11.47 -6.14 -6.90
N LEU A 232 10.41 -5.38 -7.15
CA LEU A 232 9.46 -4.99 -6.11
C LEU A 232 8.34 -6.01 -5.95
N VAL A 233 7.99 -6.30 -4.69
CA VAL A 233 6.77 -7.04 -4.31
C VAL A 233 5.89 -6.12 -3.49
N GLU A 234 4.75 -5.71 -4.05
CA GLU A 234 3.83 -4.72 -3.48
C GLU A 234 2.41 -5.31 -3.33
N PRO A 235 2.20 -6.19 -2.37
CA PRO A 235 0.96 -6.96 -2.30
C PRO A 235 -0.27 -6.15 -1.87
N LEU A 236 -0.08 -4.96 -1.28
CA LEU A 236 -1.17 -4.12 -0.77
C LEU A 236 -1.55 -2.97 -1.72
N LYS A 237 -0.93 -2.85 -2.89
CA LYS A 237 -1.08 -1.71 -3.80
C LYS A 237 -2.50 -1.43 -4.31
N MET A 238 -3.40 -2.38 -4.16
CA MET A 238 -4.81 -2.25 -4.55
C MET A 238 -5.75 -1.98 -3.36
N LEU A 239 -5.22 -1.90 -2.14
CA LEU A 239 -6.01 -1.70 -0.93
C LEU A 239 -5.99 -0.25 -0.46
N PHE A 240 -7.12 0.19 0.09
CA PHE A 240 -7.19 1.38 0.94
C PHE A 240 -6.78 1.04 2.38
N LYS A 241 -6.55 2.05 3.20
CA LYS A 241 -6.00 1.90 4.56
C LYS A 241 -6.89 1.08 5.50
N ASP A 242 -8.19 1.22 5.39
CA ASP A 242 -9.18 0.42 6.13
C ASP A 242 -9.18 -1.05 5.69
N GLU A 243 -9.01 -1.32 4.39
CA GLU A 243 -8.88 -2.66 3.85
C GLU A 243 -7.56 -3.32 4.27
N VAL A 244 -6.46 -2.56 4.35
CA VAL A 244 -5.18 -3.06 4.91
C VAL A 244 -5.36 -3.51 6.36
N ARG A 245 -6.09 -2.73 7.17
CA ARG A 245 -6.41 -3.12 8.54
C ARG A 245 -7.26 -4.39 8.61
N ALA A 246 -8.31 -4.46 7.78
CA ALA A 246 -9.14 -5.67 7.69
C ALA A 246 -8.32 -6.90 7.28
N CYS A 247 -7.39 -6.74 6.34
CA CYS A 247 -6.43 -7.77 5.94
C CYS A 247 -5.54 -8.20 7.12
N GLY A 248 -5.02 -7.24 7.89
CA GLY A 248 -4.21 -7.52 9.08
C GLY A 248 -4.95 -8.34 10.13
N VAL A 249 -6.20 -8.00 10.40
CA VAL A 249 -7.09 -8.77 11.31
C VAL A 249 -7.31 -10.19 10.77
N ALA A 250 -7.62 -10.33 9.48
CA ALA A 250 -7.85 -11.63 8.85
C ALA A 250 -6.58 -12.51 8.82
N LEU A 251 -5.39 -11.89 8.82
CA LEU A 251 -4.09 -12.58 8.94
C LEU A 251 -3.73 -12.93 10.39
N GLY A 252 -4.51 -12.50 11.38
CA GLY A 252 -4.30 -12.80 12.80
C GLY A 252 -3.30 -11.87 13.51
N LEU A 253 -3.01 -10.70 12.95
CA LEU A 253 -2.19 -9.71 13.65
C LEU A 253 -2.93 -9.14 14.86
N PRO A 254 -2.23 -8.81 15.97
CA PRO A 254 -2.85 -8.20 17.14
C PRO A 254 -3.54 -6.87 16.81
N GLU A 255 -4.72 -6.64 17.37
CA GLU A 255 -5.51 -5.43 17.13
C GLU A 255 -4.73 -4.14 17.45
N ASN A 256 -3.96 -4.13 18.55
CA ASN A 256 -3.14 -2.98 18.94
C ASN A 256 -2.00 -2.68 17.94
N MET A 257 -1.65 -3.60 17.06
CA MET A 257 -0.73 -3.39 15.95
C MET A 257 -1.47 -2.92 14.71
N VAL A 258 -2.61 -3.50 14.39
CA VAL A 258 -3.43 -3.19 13.20
C VAL A 258 -4.04 -1.78 13.31
N TYR A 259 -4.54 -1.41 14.48
CA TYR A 259 -5.18 -0.11 14.74
C TYR A 259 -4.24 0.92 15.37
N ARG A 260 -2.94 0.66 15.34
CA ARG A 260 -1.92 1.60 15.78
C ARG A 260 -2.02 2.91 15.00
N GLN A 261 -1.88 4.02 15.73
CA GLN A 261 -1.78 5.33 15.09
C GLN A 261 -0.50 5.43 14.25
N PRO A 262 -0.53 6.11 13.11
CA PRO A 262 0.66 6.40 12.33
C PRO A 262 1.74 7.11 13.16
N PHE A 263 2.98 6.99 12.71
CA PHE A 263 4.12 7.67 13.32
C PHE A 263 4.07 9.17 13.07
#